data_ef49a6dd6939d2b19d6fb3dbe9d40e10
#
_entry.id   ef49a6dd6939d2b19d6fb3dbe9d40e10
#
_cell.length_a   1.000
_cell.length_b   1.000
_cell.length_c   1.000
_cell.angle_alpha   90.00
_cell.angle_beta   90.00
_cell.angle_gamma   90.00
#
_symmetry.space_group_name_H-M   'P 1'
#
loop_
_entity.id
_entity.type
_entity.pdbx_description
1 polymer ?
#
loop_
_entity_poly.entity_id
_entity_poly.type
_entity_poly.pdbx_seq_one_letter_code
_entity_poly.pdbx_strand_id
1 'polypeptide(L)'
;TLGNALHLSPEASLSLGVWFARITGLSMFLAYTGAFFTLCYSPLKAIIQGTPKALWPEPMTRLNAMGMPSIAMWMQCGLVTVFILLVSFGGGTASAFFNKLTLMANVSMTLPYLFLALAFPFFKARQDLDRPFVIFKTHLSAMIATVVVVLVVTFANVFTIIQPVVEAGDWDSTLWMIGGPVFFSLLAMAIYQNYCSRVAKNPQWAVE
;
A
#
# COMPACT_ATOMS: atom_id res chain seq x y z
N THR A 1 26.67 12.46 -22.97
CA THR A 1 26.86 12.15 -21.54
C THR A 1 27.37 13.39 -20.81
N LEU A 2 27.20 13.47 -19.49
CA LEU A 2 27.61 14.57 -18.63
C LEU A 2 29.12 14.81 -18.76
N GLY A 3 29.91 13.74 -18.90
CA GLY A 3 31.36 13.82 -19.11
C GLY A 3 31.78 14.55 -20.38
N ASN A 4 31.02 14.40 -21.47
CA ASN A 4 31.26 15.12 -22.72
C ASN A 4 30.91 16.60 -22.57
N ALA A 5 29.89 16.96 -21.82
CA ALA A 5 29.48 18.33 -21.54
C ALA A 5 30.51 19.07 -20.66
N LEU A 6 31.24 18.34 -19.83
CA LEU A 6 32.26 18.86 -18.93
C LEU A 6 33.69 18.77 -19.52
N HIS A 7 33.85 18.37 -20.78
CA HIS A 7 35.16 18.20 -21.46
C HIS A 7 36.18 17.34 -20.68
N LEU A 8 35.66 16.30 -19.95
CA LEU A 8 36.49 15.39 -19.18
C LEU A 8 37.16 14.34 -20.05
N SER A 9 38.32 13.85 -19.61
CA SER A 9 38.98 12.69 -20.22
C SER A 9 38.06 11.45 -20.12
N PRO A 10 38.16 10.46 -21.03
CA PRO A 10 37.33 9.24 -20.99
C PRO A 10 37.38 8.51 -19.64
N GLU A 11 38.56 8.45 -19.02
CA GLU A 11 38.74 7.80 -17.70
C GLU A 11 38.07 8.58 -16.57
N ALA A 12 38.17 9.90 -16.56
CA ALA A 12 37.50 10.76 -15.58
C ALA A 12 35.98 10.71 -15.75
N SER A 13 35.49 10.66 -16.98
CA SER A 13 34.04 10.49 -17.28
C SER A 13 33.50 9.15 -16.77
N LEU A 14 34.28 8.07 -16.94
CA LEU A 14 33.89 6.74 -16.44
C LEU A 14 33.86 6.71 -14.90
N SER A 15 34.92 7.23 -14.26
CA SER A 15 35.02 7.35 -12.80
C SER A 15 33.85 8.13 -12.21
N LEU A 16 33.52 9.26 -12.81
CA LEU A 16 32.42 10.12 -12.41
C LEU A 16 31.08 9.38 -12.54
N GLY A 17 30.89 8.64 -13.63
CA GLY A 17 29.69 7.76 -13.84
C GLY A 17 29.56 6.72 -12.75
N VAL A 18 30.63 6.05 -12.36
CA VAL A 18 30.64 5.04 -11.27
C VAL A 18 30.28 5.68 -9.93
N TRP A 19 30.80 6.87 -9.62
CA TRP A 19 30.48 7.59 -8.39
C TRP A 19 29.00 7.99 -8.35
N PHE A 20 28.46 8.53 -9.45
CA PHE A 20 27.03 8.83 -9.55
C PHE A 20 26.18 7.59 -9.34
N ALA A 21 26.52 6.47 -9.96
CA ALA A 21 25.80 5.21 -9.78
C ALA A 21 25.82 4.73 -8.32
N ARG A 22 26.98 4.86 -7.64
CA ARG A 22 27.11 4.50 -6.22
C ARG A 22 26.25 5.39 -5.31
N ILE A 23 26.28 6.71 -5.51
CA ILE A 23 25.50 7.68 -4.74
C ILE A 23 23.99 7.43 -4.96
N THR A 24 23.60 7.24 -6.22
CA THR A 24 22.20 6.92 -6.56
C THR A 24 21.76 5.60 -5.92
N GLY A 25 22.59 4.56 -5.99
CA GLY A 25 22.32 3.27 -5.36
C GLY A 25 22.18 3.38 -3.84
N LEU A 26 23.07 4.16 -3.19
CA LEU A 26 22.97 4.41 -1.75
C LEU A 26 21.70 5.19 -1.40
N SER A 27 21.37 6.23 -2.18
CA SER A 27 20.15 7.01 -1.97
C SER A 27 18.87 6.15 -2.12
N MET A 28 18.82 5.27 -3.12
CA MET A 28 17.74 4.31 -3.30
C MET A 28 17.66 3.34 -2.13
N PHE A 29 18.80 2.80 -1.68
CA PHE A 29 18.84 1.90 -0.53
C PHE A 29 18.28 2.55 0.73
N LEU A 30 18.68 3.78 1.03
CA LEU A 30 18.18 4.53 2.18
C LEU A 30 16.69 4.84 2.06
N ALA A 31 16.23 5.22 0.86
CA ALA A 31 14.81 5.48 0.60
C ALA A 31 13.95 4.22 0.79
N TYR A 32 14.38 3.08 0.23
CA TYR A 32 13.68 1.81 0.41
C TYR A 32 13.71 1.33 1.87
N THR A 33 14.80 1.57 2.59
CA THR A 33 14.89 1.24 4.03
C THR A 33 13.87 2.07 4.82
N GLY A 34 13.78 3.38 4.57
CA GLY A 34 12.77 4.23 5.20
C GLY A 34 11.33 3.82 4.86
N ALA A 35 11.07 3.52 3.58
CA ALA A 35 9.78 3.00 3.13
C ALA A 35 9.42 1.66 3.81
N PHE A 36 10.39 0.75 3.93
CA PHE A 36 10.21 -0.54 4.60
C PHE A 36 9.74 -0.36 6.05
N PHE A 37 10.44 0.46 6.84
CA PHE A 37 10.02 0.73 8.21
C PHE A 37 8.60 1.31 8.28
N THR A 38 8.28 2.27 7.43
CA THR A 38 6.97 2.91 7.41
C THR A 38 5.87 1.92 7.03
N LEU A 39 6.08 1.11 5.98
CA LEU A 39 5.10 0.14 5.49
C LEU A 39 4.93 -1.06 6.43
N CYS A 40 5.96 -1.41 7.20
CA CYS A 40 5.84 -2.50 8.17
C CYS A 40 4.95 -2.13 9.36
N TYR A 41 4.99 -0.88 9.84
CA TYR A 41 4.30 -0.55 11.08
C TYR A 41 3.02 0.26 10.88
N SER A 42 3.01 1.22 9.96
CA SER A 42 1.92 2.20 9.83
C SER A 42 0.56 1.58 9.46
N PRO A 43 0.47 0.71 8.42
CA PRO A 43 -0.78 0.06 8.06
C PRO A 43 -1.31 -0.85 9.17
N LEU A 44 -0.41 -1.61 9.82
CA LEU A 44 -0.80 -2.53 10.89
C LEU A 44 -1.36 -1.76 12.10
N LYS A 45 -0.70 -0.67 12.49
CA LYS A 45 -1.18 0.22 13.55
C LYS A 45 -2.53 0.83 13.19
N ALA A 46 -2.67 1.34 11.97
CA ALA A 46 -3.92 1.95 11.48
C ALA A 46 -5.08 0.96 11.50
N ILE A 47 -4.85 -0.28 11.05
CA ILE A 47 -5.87 -1.33 11.05
C ILE A 47 -6.27 -1.71 12.48
N ILE A 48 -5.32 -1.98 13.37
CA ILE A 48 -5.61 -2.44 14.74
C ILE A 48 -6.24 -1.34 15.60
N GLN A 49 -5.78 -0.09 15.46
CA GLN A 49 -6.33 1.03 16.24
C GLN A 49 -7.56 1.68 15.61
N GLY A 50 -7.72 1.60 14.30
CA GLY A 50 -8.84 2.18 13.56
C GLY A 50 -10.08 1.27 13.46
N THR A 51 -10.01 0.04 13.97
CA THR A 51 -11.12 -0.91 13.96
C THR A 51 -11.53 -1.30 15.38
N PRO A 52 -12.77 -1.75 15.60
CA PRO A 52 -13.22 -2.22 16.90
C PRO A 52 -12.29 -3.32 17.44
N LYS A 53 -11.91 -3.23 18.72
CA LYS A 53 -10.99 -4.20 19.36
C LYS A 53 -11.49 -5.64 19.28
N ALA A 54 -12.81 -5.84 19.40
CA ALA A 54 -13.45 -7.15 19.31
C ALA A 54 -13.34 -7.84 17.93
N LEU A 55 -12.84 -7.13 16.91
CA LEU A 55 -12.55 -7.70 15.60
C LEU A 55 -11.30 -8.59 15.63
N TRP A 56 -10.37 -8.29 16.52
CA TRP A 56 -9.06 -8.93 16.58
C TRP A 56 -8.92 -9.82 17.81
N PRO A 57 -8.04 -10.84 17.80
CA PRO A 57 -7.66 -11.56 19.00
C PRO A 57 -7.06 -10.59 20.04
N GLU A 58 -7.50 -10.72 21.30
CA GLU A 58 -7.09 -9.82 22.38
C GLU A 58 -5.56 -9.57 22.47
N PRO A 59 -4.67 -10.58 22.32
CA PRO A 59 -3.24 -10.34 22.37
C PRO A 59 -2.74 -9.38 21.30
N MET A 60 -3.37 -9.35 20.11
CA MET A 60 -2.97 -8.49 18.99
C MET A 60 -3.34 -7.01 19.22
N THR A 61 -4.36 -6.75 20.04
CA THR A 61 -4.82 -5.39 20.34
C THR A 61 -4.06 -4.73 21.50
N ARG A 62 -3.25 -5.49 22.23
CA ARG A 62 -2.45 -4.98 23.34
C ARG A 62 -1.33 -4.07 22.82
N LEU A 63 -1.33 -2.84 23.31
CA LEU A 63 -0.32 -1.84 22.97
C LEU A 63 0.80 -1.85 24.01
N ASN A 64 2.05 -1.67 23.57
CA ASN A 64 3.19 -1.46 24.45
C ASN A 64 3.21 -0.01 24.99
N ALA A 65 4.20 0.32 25.82
CA ALA A 65 4.37 1.66 26.41
C ALA A 65 4.50 2.79 25.36
N MET A 66 4.85 2.46 24.12
CA MET A 66 4.96 3.40 23.01
C MET A 66 3.71 3.43 22.10
N GLY A 67 2.61 2.81 22.53
CA GLY A 67 1.36 2.75 21.77
C GLY A 67 1.43 1.91 20.48
N MET A 68 2.30 0.87 20.47
CA MET A 68 2.47 -0.03 19.32
C MET A 68 1.91 -1.42 19.62
N PRO A 69 1.22 -2.07 18.66
CA PRO A 69 0.72 -3.45 18.79
C PRO A 69 1.86 -4.46 18.60
N SER A 70 2.72 -4.62 19.60
CA SER A 70 3.97 -5.40 19.49
C SER A 70 3.76 -6.86 19.09
N ILE A 71 2.73 -7.52 19.60
CA ILE A 71 2.46 -8.93 19.27
C ILE A 71 2.08 -9.06 17.78
N ALA A 72 1.22 -8.17 17.27
CA ALA A 72 0.86 -8.15 15.87
C ALA A 72 2.07 -7.85 14.97
N MET A 73 2.97 -6.97 15.38
CA MET A 73 4.22 -6.68 14.66
C MET A 73 5.15 -7.89 14.63
N TRP A 74 5.29 -8.63 15.72
CA TRP A 74 6.09 -9.86 15.75
C TRP A 74 5.49 -10.96 14.86
N MET A 75 4.16 -11.10 14.85
CA MET A 75 3.48 -12.05 13.95
C MET A 75 3.71 -11.66 12.47
N GLN A 76 3.58 -10.38 12.14
CA GLN A 76 3.88 -9.89 10.79
C GLN A 76 5.34 -10.15 10.42
N CYS A 77 6.28 -9.86 11.31
CA CYS A 77 7.71 -10.11 11.09
C CYS A 77 7.98 -11.60 10.80
N GLY A 78 7.41 -12.48 11.61
CA GLY A 78 7.54 -13.94 11.40
C GLY A 78 7.00 -14.38 10.05
N LEU A 79 5.80 -13.92 9.68
CA LEU A 79 5.17 -14.25 8.40
C LEU A 79 6.01 -13.75 7.21
N VAL A 80 6.47 -12.50 7.27
CA VAL A 80 7.32 -11.92 6.21
C VAL A 80 8.66 -12.66 6.12
N THR A 81 9.27 -13.03 7.25
CA THR A 81 10.53 -13.79 7.27
C THR A 81 10.35 -15.17 6.62
N VAL A 82 9.31 -15.90 6.98
CA VAL A 82 8.98 -17.19 6.35
C VAL A 82 8.79 -17.02 4.84
N PHE A 83 8.08 -15.97 4.43
CA PHE A 83 7.85 -15.69 3.01
C PHE A 83 9.18 -15.38 2.27
N ILE A 84 10.05 -14.55 2.86
CA ILE A 84 11.37 -14.25 2.28
C ILE A 84 12.20 -15.54 2.13
N LEU A 85 12.20 -16.40 3.13
CA LEU A 85 12.91 -17.68 3.07
C LEU A 85 12.36 -18.57 1.95
N LEU A 86 11.05 -18.68 1.82
CA LEU A 86 10.42 -19.45 0.75
C LEU A 86 10.79 -18.91 -0.64
N VAL A 87 10.80 -17.60 -0.83
CA VAL A 87 11.18 -16.98 -2.11
C VAL A 87 12.67 -17.15 -2.39
N SER A 88 13.52 -17.02 -1.37
CA SER A 88 14.99 -17.12 -1.53
C SER A 88 15.46 -18.54 -1.85
N PHE A 89 14.82 -19.55 -1.27
CA PHE A 89 15.22 -20.95 -1.43
C PHE A 89 14.29 -21.77 -2.34
N GLY A 90 13.14 -21.24 -2.73
CA GLY A 90 12.11 -21.94 -3.51
C GLY A 90 12.39 -22.03 -5.02
N GLY A 91 13.52 -21.49 -5.51
CA GLY A 91 13.89 -21.53 -6.93
C GLY A 91 13.04 -20.66 -7.84
N GLY A 92 13.05 -20.95 -9.15
CA GLY A 92 12.40 -20.13 -10.18
C GLY A 92 10.88 -19.97 -10.00
N THR A 93 10.20 -21.00 -9.52
CA THR A 93 8.75 -20.99 -9.26
C THR A 93 8.39 -19.98 -8.15
N ALA A 94 9.18 -19.92 -7.09
CA ALA A 94 8.97 -18.97 -6.00
C ALA A 94 9.24 -17.52 -6.42
N SER A 95 10.24 -17.30 -7.28
CA SER A 95 10.52 -15.99 -7.87
C SER A 95 9.39 -15.51 -8.78
N ALA A 96 8.84 -16.40 -9.63
CA ALA A 96 7.68 -16.08 -10.45
C ALA A 96 6.45 -15.73 -9.60
N PHE A 97 6.21 -16.48 -8.52
CA PHE A 97 5.14 -16.17 -7.57
C PHE A 97 5.33 -14.81 -6.88
N PHE A 98 6.55 -14.49 -6.47
CA PHE A 98 6.88 -13.18 -5.89
C PHE A 98 6.58 -12.03 -6.86
N ASN A 99 6.93 -12.17 -8.13
CA ASN A 99 6.64 -11.17 -9.14
C ASN A 99 5.12 -10.93 -9.29
N LYS A 100 4.31 -12.00 -9.28
CA LYS A 100 2.84 -11.90 -9.31
C LYS A 100 2.28 -11.20 -8.09
N LEU A 101 2.80 -11.51 -6.89
CA LEU A 101 2.42 -10.80 -5.66
C LEU A 101 2.79 -9.32 -5.70
N THR A 102 3.92 -8.96 -6.29
CA THR A 102 4.34 -7.56 -6.46
C THR A 102 3.39 -6.80 -7.37
N LEU A 103 3.00 -7.40 -8.49
CA LEU A 103 1.99 -6.83 -9.40
C LEU A 103 0.64 -6.65 -8.71
N MET A 104 0.18 -7.67 -7.99
CA MET A 104 -1.05 -7.62 -7.19
C MET A 104 -0.99 -6.51 -6.11
N ALA A 105 0.15 -6.37 -5.42
CA ALA A 105 0.35 -5.36 -4.39
C ALA A 105 0.27 -3.94 -4.97
N ASN A 106 0.84 -3.70 -6.15
CA ASN A 106 0.79 -2.39 -6.81
C ASN A 106 -0.65 -1.93 -7.06
N VAL A 107 -1.51 -2.81 -7.59
CA VAL A 107 -2.94 -2.51 -7.79
C VAL A 107 -3.65 -2.33 -6.44
N SER A 108 -3.40 -3.21 -5.48
CA SER A 108 -4.04 -3.16 -4.16
C SER A 108 -3.70 -1.90 -3.37
N MET A 109 -2.48 -1.35 -3.53
CA MET A 109 -2.06 -0.12 -2.86
C MET A 109 -2.73 1.14 -3.41
N THR A 110 -3.13 1.14 -4.67
CA THR A 110 -3.75 2.31 -5.32
C THR A 110 -5.26 2.37 -5.16
N LEU A 111 -5.93 1.23 -4.96
CA LEU A 111 -7.39 1.18 -4.76
C LEU A 111 -7.90 2.03 -3.57
N PRO A 112 -7.27 2.02 -2.39
CA PRO A 112 -7.70 2.86 -1.27
C PRO A 112 -7.72 4.35 -1.59
N TYR A 113 -6.84 4.82 -2.47
CA TYR A 113 -6.82 6.23 -2.89
C TYR A 113 -8.06 6.63 -3.70
N LEU A 114 -8.67 5.70 -4.46
CA LEU A 114 -9.95 5.94 -5.12
C LEU A 114 -11.06 6.20 -4.12
N PHE A 115 -11.16 5.36 -3.08
CA PHE A 115 -12.16 5.54 -2.02
C PHE A 115 -11.93 6.83 -1.25
N LEU A 116 -10.68 7.17 -0.97
CA LEU A 116 -10.33 8.42 -0.29
C LEU A 116 -10.70 9.65 -1.14
N ALA A 117 -10.40 9.60 -2.45
CA ALA A 117 -10.77 10.65 -3.38
C ALA A 117 -12.28 10.81 -3.49
N LEU A 118 -13.03 9.71 -3.59
CA LEU A 118 -14.50 9.72 -3.63
C LEU A 118 -15.12 10.23 -2.32
N ALA A 119 -14.51 9.96 -1.17
CA ALA A 119 -14.97 10.44 0.13
C ALA A 119 -14.74 11.96 0.32
N PHE A 120 -13.79 12.56 -0.41
CA PHE A 120 -13.39 13.96 -0.22
C PHE A 120 -14.52 14.99 -0.41
N PRO A 121 -15.40 14.94 -1.44
CA PRO A 121 -16.52 15.85 -1.57
C PRO A 121 -17.52 15.74 -0.41
N PHE A 122 -17.79 14.55 0.08
CA PHE A 122 -18.67 14.31 1.23
C PHE A 122 -18.07 14.86 2.52
N PHE A 123 -16.76 14.65 2.72
CA PHE A 123 -16.03 15.25 3.83
C PHE A 123 -16.07 16.78 3.75
N LYS A 124 -15.96 17.35 2.55
CA LYS A 124 -16.03 18.80 2.37
C LYS A 124 -17.42 19.38 2.62
N ALA A 125 -18.48 18.63 2.38
CA ALA A 125 -19.85 19.07 2.65
C ALA A 125 -20.17 19.21 4.15
N ARG A 126 -19.41 18.56 5.04
CA ARG A 126 -19.55 18.72 6.49
C ARG A 126 -19.10 20.10 6.94
N GLN A 127 -19.98 20.82 7.66
CA GLN A 127 -19.73 22.16 8.19
C GLN A 127 -19.35 22.19 9.67
N ASP A 128 -19.44 21.06 10.33
CA ASP A 128 -19.15 20.85 11.77
C ASP A 128 -17.66 20.82 12.11
N LEU A 129 -16.78 20.83 11.10
CA LEU A 129 -15.34 20.74 11.27
C LEU A 129 -14.68 22.11 11.09
N ASP A 130 -13.95 22.54 12.10
CA ASP A 130 -13.13 23.74 12.02
C ASP A 130 -11.94 23.50 11.08
N ARG A 131 -11.81 24.34 10.03
CA ARG A 131 -10.81 24.17 8.97
C ARG A 131 -9.95 25.42 8.86
N PRO A 132 -8.81 25.46 9.53
CA PRO A 132 -7.94 26.64 9.52
C PRO A 132 -7.34 26.92 8.14
N PHE A 133 -7.29 25.92 7.26
CA PHE A 133 -6.78 26.08 5.89
C PHE A 133 -7.62 25.30 4.88
N VAL A 134 -8.04 25.96 3.79
CA VAL A 134 -8.87 25.37 2.74
C VAL A 134 -8.29 25.72 1.36
N ILE A 135 -7.75 24.73 0.66
CA ILE A 135 -7.23 24.88 -0.71
C ILE A 135 -8.39 25.11 -1.69
N PHE A 136 -9.40 24.23 -1.66
CA PHE A 136 -10.57 24.34 -2.52
C PHE A 136 -11.67 25.12 -1.81
N LYS A 137 -11.88 26.38 -2.17
CA LYS A 137 -12.87 27.25 -1.51
C LYS A 137 -14.30 26.86 -1.85
N THR A 138 -14.56 26.36 -3.06
CA THR A 138 -15.91 26.00 -3.52
C THR A 138 -16.10 24.47 -3.57
N HIS A 139 -17.36 24.03 -3.42
CA HIS A 139 -17.70 22.62 -3.57
C HIS A 139 -17.43 22.12 -5.01
N LEU A 140 -17.67 22.97 -6.00
CA LEU A 140 -17.42 22.64 -7.42
C LEU A 140 -15.93 22.36 -7.70
N SER A 141 -15.02 23.19 -7.16
CA SER A 141 -13.58 22.97 -7.35
C SER A 141 -13.10 21.68 -6.69
N ALA A 142 -13.68 21.29 -5.55
CA ALA A 142 -13.40 20.02 -4.91
C ALA A 142 -13.93 18.83 -5.74
N MET A 143 -15.13 18.94 -6.31
CA MET A 143 -15.67 17.90 -7.21
C MET A 143 -14.81 17.73 -8.46
N ILE A 144 -14.42 18.82 -9.11
CA ILE A 144 -13.54 18.73 -10.31
C ILE A 144 -12.23 18.06 -9.95
N ALA A 145 -11.58 18.46 -8.86
CA ALA A 145 -10.34 17.83 -8.41
C ALA A 145 -10.53 16.34 -8.13
N THR A 146 -11.63 15.95 -7.47
CA THR A 146 -11.97 14.55 -7.23
C THR A 146 -12.14 13.77 -8.53
N VAL A 147 -12.90 14.29 -9.48
CA VAL A 147 -13.13 13.63 -10.78
C VAL A 147 -11.81 13.43 -11.52
N VAL A 148 -10.95 14.46 -11.57
CA VAL A 148 -9.63 14.36 -12.20
C VAL A 148 -8.78 13.26 -11.55
N VAL A 149 -8.69 13.24 -10.21
CA VAL A 149 -7.93 12.22 -9.49
C VAL A 149 -8.49 10.83 -9.74
N VAL A 150 -9.81 10.65 -9.65
CA VAL A 150 -10.46 9.36 -9.90
C VAL A 150 -10.21 8.88 -11.32
N LEU A 151 -10.32 9.74 -12.32
CA LEU A 151 -10.05 9.38 -13.71
C LEU A 151 -8.60 8.96 -13.92
N VAL A 152 -7.64 9.73 -13.39
CA VAL A 152 -6.21 9.43 -13.54
C VAL A 152 -5.85 8.11 -12.85
N VAL A 153 -6.30 7.92 -11.61
CA VAL A 153 -5.98 6.70 -10.85
C VAL A 153 -6.69 5.48 -11.44
N THR A 154 -7.93 5.62 -11.90
CA THR A 154 -8.65 4.54 -12.59
C THR A 154 -7.96 4.18 -13.89
N PHE A 155 -7.59 5.17 -14.71
CA PHE A 155 -6.87 4.94 -15.95
C PHE A 155 -5.54 4.21 -15.71
N ALA A 156 -4.75 4.67 -14.72
CA ALA A 156 -3.47 4.03 -14.36
C ALA A 156 -3.67 2.57 -13.92
N ASN A 157 -4.68 2.28 -13.08
CA ASN A 157 -4.97 0.91 -12.65
C ASN A 157 -5.43 0.02 -13.81
N VAL A 158 -6.35 0.51 -14.64
CA VAL A 158 -6.84 -0.23 -15.81
C VAL A 158 -5.69 -0.53 -16.77
N PHE A 159 -4.84 0.45 -17.03
CA PHE A 159 -3.66 0.25 -17.89
C PHE A 159 -2.71 -0.79 -17.29
N THR A 160 -2.38 -0.70 -16.00
CA THR A 160 -1.51 -1.65 -15.31
C THR A 160 -2.06 -3.08 -15.36
N ILE A 161 -3.39 -3.25 -15.22
CA ILE A 161 -4.04 -4.56 -15.25
C ILE A 161 -4.04 -5.15 -16.66
N ILE A 162 -4.23 -4.32 -17.68
CA ILE A 162 -4.34 -4.78 -19.09
C ILE A 162 -2.96 -5.00 -19.72
N GLN A 163 -1.94 -4.26 -19.29
CA GLN A 163 -0.61 -4.27 -19.89
C GLN A 163 -0.01 -5.68 -20.08
N PRO A 164 -0.01 -6.61 -19.11
CA PRO A 164 0.57 -7.94 -19.30
C PRO A 164 -0.13 -8.75 -20.41
N VAL A 165 -1.44 -8.57 -20.56
CA VAL A 165 -2.21 -9.24 -21.62
C VAL A 165 -1.85 -8.67 -22.99
N VAL A 166 -1.77 -7.34 -23.11
CA VAL A 166 -1.51 -6.67 -24.39
C VAL A 166 -0.07 -6.91 -24.86
N GLU A 167 0.91 -6.87 -23.95
CA GLU A 167 2.32 -6.99 -24.29
C GLU A 167 2.80 -8.44 -24.43
N ALA A 168 2.32 -9.34 -23.58
CA ALA A 168 2.84 -10.70 -23.46
C ALA A 168 1.77 -11.81 -23.56
N GLY A 169 0.49 -11.47 -23.70
CA GLY A 169 -0.60 -12.45 -23.63
C GLY A 169 -0.75 -13.12 -22.25
N ASP A 170 -0.19 -12.49 -21.19
CA ASP A 170 -0.15 -13.05 -19.85
C ASP A 170 -1.44 -12.78 -19.07
N TRP A 171 -2.42 -13.64 -19.29
CA TRP A 171 -3.70 -13.61 -18.57
C TRP A 171 -3.55 -13.96 -17.09
N ASP A 172 -2.55 -14.78 -16.76
CA ASP A 172 -2.34 -15.26 -15.41
C ASP A 172 -1.96 -14.09 -14.46
N SER A 173 -1.02 -13.25 -14.86
CA SER A 173 -0.67 -12.05 -14.09
C SER A 173 -1.85 -11.10 -13.93
N THR A 174 -2.66 -10.90 -14.95
CA THR A 174 -3.89 -10.08 -14.90
C THR A 174 -4.91 -10.67 -13.91
N LEU A 175 -5.11 -11.98 -13.92
CA LEU A 175 -6.01 -12.64 -12.97
C LEU A 175 -5.53 -12.47 -11.52
N TRP A 176 -4.22 -12.56 -11.28
CA TRP A 176 -3.65 -12.28 -9.95
C TRP A 176 -3.86 -10.84 -9.51
N MET A 177 -3.67 -9.87 -10.41
CA MET A 177 -3.87 -8.44 -10.11
C MET A 177 -5.31 -8.09 -9.75
N ILE A 178 -6.30 -8.74 -10.35
CA ILE A 178 -7.72 -8.55 -10.04
C ILE A 178 -8.12 -9.44 -8.85
N GLY A 179 -7.74 -10.71 -8.88
CA GLY A 179 -8.14 -11.72 -7.92
C GLY A 179 -7.65 -11.41 -6.50
N GLY A 180 -6.43 -10.88 -6.37
CA GLY A 180 -5.88 -10.51 -5.07
C GLY A 180 -6.71 -9.49 -4.31
N PRO A 181 -6.93 -8.28 -4.83
CA PRO A 181 -7.78 -7.28 -4.19
C PRO A 181 -9.19 -7.77 -3.90
N VAL A 182 -9.80 -8.53 -4.82
CA VAL A 182 -11.14 -9.12 -4.63
C VAL A 182 -11.12 -10.13 -3.48
N PHE A 183 -10.15 -11.03 -3.44
CA PHE A 183 -10.00 -12.02 -2.37
C PHE A 183 -9.86 -11.33 -1.00
N PHE A 184 -8.97 -10.36 -0.86
CA PHE A 184 -8.79 -9.65 0.41
C PHE A 184 -10.01 -8.81 0.80
N SER A 185 -10.73 -8.24 -0.16
CA SER A 185 -11.99 -7.52 0.10
C SER A 185 -13.07 -8.47 0.62
N LEU A 186 -13.21 -9.65 0.01
CA LEU A 186 -14.16 -10.68 0.47
C LEU A 186 -13.78 -11.21 1.85
N LEU A 187 -12.49 -11.43 2.11
CA LEU A 187 -11.99 -11.84 3.40
C LEU A 187 -12.31 -10.80 4.48
N ALA A 188 -12.04 -9.52 4.21
CA ALA A 188 -12.37 -8.42 5.12
C ALA A 188 -13.87 -8.33 5.39
N MET A 189 -14.71 -8.52 4.36
CA MET A 189 -16.16 -8.55 4.48
C MET A 189 -16.63 -9.72 5.34
N ALA A 190 -16.07 -10.91 5.17
CA ALA A 190 -16.39 -12.09 5.98
C ALA A 190 -16.03 -11.89 7.46
N ILE A 191 -14.84 -11.32 7.72
CA ILE A 191 -14.41 -10.97 9.08
C ILE A 191 -15.38 -9.97 9.72
N TYR A 192 -15.76 -8.93 8.97
CA TYR A 192 -16.68 -7.90 9.44
C TYR A 192 -18.08 -8.45 9.70
N GLN A 193 -18.62 -9.29 8.82
CA GLN A 193 -19.92 -9.95 9.02
C GLN A 193 -19.91 -10.85 10.25
N ASN A 194 -18.82 -11.59 10.49
CA ASN A 194 -18.66 -12.40 11.68
C ASN A 194 -18.65 -11.54 12.96
N TYR A 195 -17.96 -10.40 12.91
CA TYR A 195 -17.98 -9.41 13.99
C TYR A 195 -19.41 -8.89 14.25
N CYS A 196 -20.12 -8.43 13.22
CA CYS A 196 -21.51 -7.95 13.35
C CYS A 196 -22.43 -9.03 13.95
N SER A 197 -22.27 -10.29 13.55
CA SER A 197 -23.04 -11.40 14.08
C SER A 197 -22.74 -11.66 15.56
N ARG A 198 -21.50 -11.46 16.00
CA ARG A 198 -21.12 -11.58 17.42
C ARG A 198 -21.67 -10.43 18.25
N VAL A 199 -21.58 -9.20 17.76
CA VAL A 199 -22.12 -8.00 18.43
C VAL A 199 -23.66 -8.09 18.55
N ALA A 200 -24.34 -8.57 17.51
CA ALA A 200 -25.79 -8.78 17.56
C ALA A 200 -26.20 -9.78 18.65
N LYS A 201 -25.36 -10.79 18.93
CA LYS A 201 -25.62 -11.79 19.99
C LYS A 201 -25.24 -11.27 21.39
N ASN A 202 -24.28 -10.37 21.49
CA ASN A 202 -23.77 -9.80 22.74
C ASN A 202 -23.48 -8.29 22.57
N PRO A 203 -24.48 -7.41 22.84
CA PRO A 203 -24.36 -5.97 22.64
C PRO A 203 -23.22 -5.29 23.47
N GLN A 204 -22.73 -5.93 24.51
CA GLN A 204 -21.61 -5.43 25.33
C GLN A 204 -20.30 -5.28 24.52
N TRP A 205 -20.14 -6.02 23.43
CA TRP A 205 -18.96 -5.96 22.56
C TRP A 205 -18.95 -4.76 21.61
N ALA A 206 -20.05 -4.02 21.55
CA ALA A 206 -20.16 -2.81 20.72
C ALA A 206 -19.57 -1.56 21.42
N VAL A 207 -19.33 -1.62 22.72
CA VAL A 207 -18.95 -0.46 23.56
C VAL A 207 -17.45 -0.43 23.90
N GLU A 208 -16.70 -1.50 23.61
CA GLU A 208 -15.25 -1.60 23.77
C GLU A 208 -14.49 -1.30 22.48
#